data_54cfed5205629e3f7136a97f7b7ab46e
#
_entry.id   54cfed5205629e3f7136a97f7b7ab46e
#
_cell.length_a   1.000
_cell.length_b   1.000
_cell.length_c   1.000
_cell.angle_alpha   90.00
_cell.angle_beta   90.00
_cell.angle_gamma   90.00
#
_symmetry.space_group_name_H-M   'P 1'
#
loop_
_entity.id
_entity.type
_entity.pdbx_description
1 polymer ?
#
loop_
_entity_poly.entity_id
_entity_poly.type
_entity_poly.pdbx_seq_one_letter_code
_entity_poly.pdbx_strand_id
1 'polypeptide(L)'
;MVIKDFFLILQSTIGKNVRLTHSLSHDEWEEMFDLAKKQALLGLAFEGVKKLPKEQWPQGDIVLKWTMATEQVKRQNLQTTNVCLRLNDIFAKEGFETCILKGQANHVYYDGLIDGVSLGMLRVCGDVDAWIWPKEKILHPVKSIIDYCQRRNILISLCHLHAEVKPIGGVPVEIHFRPSFLNAPWRNLCFQKLFKSAVFENKEIDGCGSIKKLRVDYDLIFQMNHIYRHLLDEGVGMRQVLDFYVLLKEYNKEQSELSELMSRSEIMFHIHACGMRSFASALMFVLQDMFDMSNDELLCAASEQHGTFLLDEMMAAGNFGHYDERMKTLEVRKGKLYYQLQKAQRRFKRNLRFLTSYPEEVICEPFARVYHFMWRKFCLYRY
;
A
#
# COMPACT_ATOMS: atom_id res chain seq x y z
N MET A 1 7.92 24.26 6.61
CA MET A 1 6.79 25.09 6.18
C MET A 1 6.04 24.36 5.07
N VAL A 2 6.67 23.91 4.02
CA VAL A 2 6.07 23.17 2.88
C VAL A 2 5.27 21.93 3.26
N ILE A 3 5.70 21.15 4.29
CA ILE A 3 5.00 19.94 4.72
C ILE A 3 3.59 20.25 5.26
N LYS A 4 3.42 21.31 6.05
CA LYS A 4 2.09 21.70 6.57
C LYS A 4 1.16 22.13 5.43
N ASP A 5 1.67 22.92 4.49
CA ASP A 5 0.89 23.31 3.31
C ASP A 5 0.57 22.11 2.41
N PHE A 6 1.48 21.12 2.34
CA PHE A 6 1.19 19.85 1.65
C PHE A 6 0.03 19.09 2.31
N PHE A 7 -0.03 19.02 3.64
CA PHE A 7 -1.16 18.41 4.33
C PHE A 7 -2.46 19.17 4.08
N LEU A 8 -2.43 20.51 4.06
CA LEU A 8 -3.59 21.31 3.68
C LEU A 8 -4.06 21.02 2.26
N ILE A 9 -3.13 20.85 1.30
CA ILE A 9 -3.49 20.44 -0.07
C ILE A 9 -4.16 19.05 -0.07
N LEU A 10 -3.64 18.08 0.68
CA LEU A 10 -4.27 16.77 0.80
C LEU A 10 -5.64 16.81 1.48
N GLN A 11 -5.81 17.66 2.49
CA GLN A 11 -7.11 17.93 3.10
C GLN A 11 -8.09 18.57 2.11
N SER A 12 -7.61 19.47 1.25
CA SER A 12 -8.40 20.01 0.14
C SER A 12 -8.82 18.92 -0.85
N THR A 13 -7.91 17.97 -1.14
CA THR A 13 -8.21 16.83 -2.03
C THR A 13 -9.42 16.04 -1.53
N ILE A 14 -9.51 15.80 -0.23
CA ILE A 14 -10.59 15.02 0.40
C ILE A 14 -11.84 15.87 0.76
N GLY A 15 -11.94 17.09 0.22
CA GLY A 15 -13.16 17.93 0.31
C GLY A 15 -13.18 18.92 1.46
N LYS A 16 -12.10 19.08 2.23
CA LYS A 16 -12.04 20.12 3.27
C LYS A 16 -11.80 21.50 2.65
N ASN A 17 -12.48 22.50 3.17
CA ASN A 17 -12.26 23.89 2.77
C ASN A 17 -11.06 24.44 3.54
N VAL A 18 -9.94 24.58 2.86
CA VAL A 18 -8.66 25.00 3.45
C VAL A 18 -8.05 26.18 2.68
N ARG A 19 -7.14 26.89 3.36
CA ARG A 19 -6.25 27.88 2.76
C ARG A 19 -4.82 27.54 3.16
N LEU A 20 -3.86 27.75 2.25
CA LEU A 20 -2.44 27.65 2.57
C LEU A 20 -2.04 28.72 3.58
N THR A 21 -1.00 28.48 4.32
CA THR A 21 -0.49 29.40 5.34
C THR A 21 -0.07 30.76 4.75
N HIS A 22 0.33 30.77 3.46
CA HIS A 22 0.66 31.95 2.68
C HIS A 22 0.54 31.64 1.17
N SER A 23 0.67 32.62 0.31
CA SER A 23 0.81 32.39 -1.14
C SER A 23 2.23 31.91 -1.43
N LEU A 24 2.36 30.67 -1.95
CA LEU A 24 3.65 30.06 -2.21
C LEU A 24 4.35 30.72 -3.40
N SER A 25 5.67 30.90 -3.28
CA SER A 25 6.56 31.31 -4.36
C SER A 25 6.70 30.20 -5.42
N HIS A 26 7.31 30.53 -6.57
CA HIS A 26 7.59 29.57 -7.63
C HIS A 26 8.44 28.39 -7.12
N ASP A 27 9.50 28.67 -6.36
CA ASP A 27 10.42 27.64 -5.83
C ASP A 27 9.71 26.73 -4.81
N GLU A 28 8.83 27.29 -3.95
CA GLU A 28 8.03 26.50 -3.02
C GLU A 28 7.02 25.60 -3.75
N TRP A 29 6.45 26.04 -4.87
CA TRP A 29 5.59 25.21 -5.71
C TRP A 29 6.36 24.08 -6.42
N GLU A 30 7.60 24.33 -6.86
CA GLU A 30 8.48 23.26 -7.38
C GLU A 30 8.79 22.22 -6.29
N GLU A 31 9.13 22.68 -5.07
CA GLU A 31 9.33 21.78 -3.92
C GLU A 31 8.07 20.97 -3.61
N MET A 32 6.89 21.61 -3.68
CA MET A 32 5.59 20.96 -3.49
C MET A 32 5.32 19.89 -4.54
N PHE A 33 5.62 20.17 -5.81
CA PHE A 33 5.51 19.19 -6.90
C PHE A 33 6.43 17.99 -6.67
N ASP A 34 7.69 18.25 -6.29
CA ASP A 34 8.67 17.19 -6.04
C ASP A 34 8.29 16.36 -4.80
N LEU A 35 7.72 16.97 -3.76
CA LEU A 35 7.18 16.26 -2.60
C LEU A 35 5.99 15.39 -3.00
N ALA A 36 5.04 15.90 -3.79
CA ALA A 36 3.92 15.12 -4.32
C ALA A 36 4.40 13.93 -5.16
N LYS A 37 5.44 14.11 -5.97
CA LYS A 37 6.09 13.05 -6.75
C LYS A 37 6.76 12.02 -5.84
N LYS A 38 7.55 12.47 -4.85
CA LYS A 38 8.24 11.64 -3.85
C LYS A 38 7.28 10.76 -3.08
N GLN A 39 6.08 11.27 -2.78
CA GLN A 39 5.05 10.57 -2.02
C GLN A 39 4.03 9.82 -2.90
N ALA A 40 4.23 9.81 -4.24
CA ALA A 40 3.33 9.19 -5.22
C ALA A 40 1.88 9.73 -5.17
N LEU A 41 1.72 11.03 -4.96
CA LEU A 41 0.45 11.72 -4.79
C LEU A 41 0.18 12.80 -5.85
N LEU A 42 0.93 12.80 -6.98
CA LEU A 42 0.89 13.87 -7.99
C LEU A 42 -0.53 14.25 -8.44
N GLY A 43 -1.33 13.28 -8.87
CA GLY A 43 -2.68 13.59 -9.38
C GLY A 43 -3.64 14.03 -8.27
N LEU A 44 -3.59 13.35 -7.12
CA LEU A 44 -4.43 13.67 -5.96
C LEU A 44 -4.10 15.06 -5.38
N ALA A 45 -2.80 15.37 -5.21
CA ALA A 45 -2.38 16.68 -4.73
C ALA A 45 -2.78 17.80 -5.71
N PHE A 46 -2.69 17.57 -7.02
CA PHE A 46 -3.13 18.57 -8.01
C PHE A 46 -4.64 18.83 -7.95
N GLU A 47 -5.44 17.80 -7.67
CA GLU A 47 -6.87 17.98 -7.43
C GLU A 47 -7.13 18.88 -6.21
N GLY A 48 -6.36 18.71 -5.13
CA GLY A 48 -6.41 19.59 -3.97
C GLY A 48 -6.01 21.04 -4.30
N VAL A 49 -4.95 21.23 -5.11
CA VAL A 49 -4.52 22.56 -5.59
C VAL A 49 -5.64 23.26 -6.36
N LYS A 50 -6.37 22.55 -7.23
CA LYS A 50 -7.47 23.11 -8.01
C LYS A 50 -8.64 23.64 -7.16
N LYS A 51 -8.77 23.16 -5.92
CA LYS A 51 -9.82 23.58 -4.97
C LYS A 51 -9.39 24.73 -4.07
N LEU A 52 -8.11 25.10 -4.07
CA LEU A 52 -7.62 26.28 -3.35
C LEU A 52 -8.19 27.58 -3.93
N PRO A 53 -8.23 28.68 -3.15
CA PRO A 53 -8.53 30.02 -3.67
C PRO A 53 -7.59 30.37 -4.83
N LYS A 54 -8.12 31.02 -5.87
CA LYS A 54 -7.37 31.34 -7.10
C LYS A 54 -6.08 32.12 -6.85
N GLU A 55 -6.10 33.01 -5.85
CA GLU A 55 -4.94 33.80 -5.42
C GLU A 55 -3.79 32.96 -4.84
N GLN A 56 -4.07 31.70 -4.49
CA GLN A 56 -3.08 30.74 -3.96
C GLN A 56 -2.65 29.70 -4.99
N TRP A 57 -3.08 29.79 -6.24
CA TRP A 57 -2.71 28.82 -7.26
C TRP A 57 -1.27 29.04 -7.77
N PRO A 58 -0.55 27.97 -8.16
CA PRO A 58 0.69 28.11 -8.90
C PRO A 58 0.46 28.77 -10.25
N GLN A 59 1.48 29.43 -10.77
CA GLN A 59 1.42 30.15 -12.05
C GLN A 59 2.23 29.44 -13.15
N GLY A 60 1.88 29.73 -14.41
CA GLY A 60 2.66 29.40 -15.60
C GLY A 60 2.93 27.92 -15.82
N ASP A 61 4.18 27.60 -15.92
CA ASP A 61 4.73 26.29 -16.28
C ASP A 61 4.46 25.20 -15.25
N ILE A 62 4.36 25.54 -13.96
CA ILE A 62 4.08 24.55 -12.89
C ILE A 62 2.70 23.93 -13.08
N VAL A 63 1.67 24.75 -13.40
CA VAL A 63 0.32 24.22 -13.69
C VAL A 63 0.36 23.26 -14.88
N LEU A 64 1.07 23.63 -15.95
CA LEU A 64 1.21 22.78 -17.13
C LEU A 64 1.94 21.46 -16.80
N LYS A 65 3.07 21.55 -16.08
CA LYS A 65 3.87 20.41 -15.62
C LYS A 65 3.00 19.44 -14.81
N TRP A 66 2.21 19.97 -13.88
CA TRP A 66 1.35 19.15 -13.02
C TRP A 66 0.16 18.53 -13.76
N THR A 67 -0.44 19.30 -14.68
CA THR A 67 -1.50 18.80 -15.57
C THR A 67 -1.00 17.61 -16.40
N MET A 68 0.16 17.75 -17.04
CA MET A 68 0.74 16.67 -17.87
C MET A 68 1.02 15.42 -17.03
N ALA A 69 1.59 15.58 -15.83
CA ALA A 69 1.85 14.46 -14.92
C ALA A 69 0.55 13.77 -14.48
N THR A 70 -0.51 14.53 -14.21
CA THR A 70 -1.81 14.01 -13.82
C THR A 70 -2.48 13.23 -14.96
N GLU A 71 -2.41 13.72 -16.19
CA GLU A 71 -2.94 13.00 -17.35
C GLU A 71 -2.17 11.69 -17.61
N GLN A 72 -0.88 11.65 -17.35
CA GLN A 72 -0.10 10.41 -17.39
C GLN A 72 -0.59 9.41 -16.33
N VAL A 73 -0.86 9.87 -15.10
CA VAL A 73 -1.41 9.03 -14.02
C VAL A 73 -2.76 8.42 -14.43
N LYS A 74 -3.67 9.20 -15.02
CA LYS A 74 -4.97 8.70 -15.52
C LYS A 74 -4.80 7.60 -16.57
N ARG A 75 -3.91 7.80 -17.55
CA ARG A 75 -3.63 6.79 -18.59
C ARG A 75 -3.11 5.50 -18.00
N GLN A 76 -2.20 5.57 -17.02
CA GLN A 76 -1.68 4.40 -16.33
C GLN A 76 -2.77 3.68 -15.55
N ASN A 77 -3.66 4.42 -14.85
CA ASN A 77 -4.78 3.83 -14.14
C ASN A 77 -5.72 3.06 -15.07
N LEU A 78 -6.12 3.65 -16.19
CA LEU A 78 -6.98 2.98 -17.18
C LEU A 78 -6.33 1.67 -17.68
N GLN A 79 -5.03 1.70 -17.98
CA GLN A 79 -4.28 0.51 -18.40
C GLN A 79 -4.25 -0.56 -17.30
N THR A 80 -4.00 -0.16 -16.05
CA THR A 80 -3.94 -1.07 -14.90
C THR A 80 -5.31 -1.67 -14.58
N THR A 81 -6.37 -0.87 -14.62
CA THR A 81 -7.77 -1.35 -14.46
C THR A 81 -8.12 -2.42 -15.50
N ASN A 82 -7.80 -2.18 -16.78
CA ASN A 82 -8.03 -3.16 -17.85
C ASN A 82 -7.25 -4.46 -17.60
N VAL A 83 -6.04 -4.39 -17.02
CA VAL A 83 -5.28 -5.59 -16.66
C VAL A 83 -5.96 -6.33 -15.51
N CYS A 84 -6.40 -5.65 -14.45
CA CYS A 84 -7.11 -6.28 -13.33
C CYS A 84 -8.37 -7.04 -13.80
N LEU A 85 -9.18 -6.45 -14.65
CA LEU A 85 -10.38 -7.08 -15.21
C LEU A 85 -10.04 -8.34 -16.01
N ARG A 86 -9.00 -8.26 -16.88
CA ARG A 86 -8.54 -9.41 -17.68
C ARG A 86 -7.94 -10.53 -16.85
N LEU A 87 -7.27 -10.23 -15.71
CA LEU A 87 -6.70 -11.25 -14.83
C LEU A 87 -7.77 -12.18 -14.27
N ASN A 88 -8.92 -11.64 -13.88
CA ASN A 88 -10.04 -12.46 -13.41
C ASN A 88 -10.45 -13.50 -14.46
N ASP A 89 -10.60 -13.09 -15.71
CA ASP A 89 -10.99 -14.00 -16.80
C ASP A 89 -9.89 -15.03 -17.13
N ILE A 90 -8.64 -14.60 -17.13
CA ILE A 90 -7.47 -15.46 -17.41
C ILE A 90 -7.39 -16.57 -16.36
N PHE A 91 -7.45 -16.23 -15.08
CA PHE A 91 -7.30 -17.20 -13.99
C PHE A 91 -8.56 -18.06 -13.82
N ALA A 92 -9.77 -17.49 -14.06
CA ALA A 92 -11.02 -18.25 -13.99
C ALA A 92 -11.07 -19.42 -14.99
N LYS A 93 -10.53 -19.21 -16.21
CA LYS A 93 -10.41 -20.26 -17.26
C LYS A 93 -9.43 -21.37 -16.89
N GLU A 94 -8.46 -21.05 -16.06
CA GLU A 94 -7.43 -22.01 -15.57
C GLU A 94 -7.82 -22.68 -14.24
N GLY A 95 -9.02 -22.45 -13.76
CA GLY A 95 -9.55 -23.07 -12.54
C GLY A 95 -9.13 -22.37 -11.25
N PHE A 96 -8.72 -21.10 -11.31
CA PHE A 96 -8.39 -20.29 -10.14
C PHE A 96 -9.45 -19.20 -9.87
N GLU A 97 -9.60 -18.85 -8.61
CA GLU A 97 -10.24 -17.63 -8.15
C GLU A 97 -9.17 -16.53 -8.03
N THR A 98 -9.61 -15.27 -8.15
CA THR A 98 -8.72 -14.10 -8.12
C THR A 98 -9.30 -13.02 -7.22
N CYS A 99 -8.46 -12.41 -6.38
CA CYS A 99 -8.77 -11.22 -5.60
C CYS A 99 -7.67 -10.18 -5.85
N ILE A 100 -8.05 -8.96 -6.20
CA ILE A 100 -7.11 -7.83 -6.28
C ILE A 100 -6.92 -7.28 -4.88
N LEU A 101 -5.67 -7.27 -4.36
CA LEU A 101 -5.39 -6.96 -2.96
C LEU A 101 -5.24 -5.47 -2.66
N LYS A 102 -4.67 -4.71 -3.57
CA LYS A 102 -4.39 -3.27 -3.41
C LYS A 102 -4.44 -2.57 -4.77
N GLY A 103 -3.97 -1.35 -4.86
CA GLY A 103 -3.93 -0.62 -6.13
C GLY A 103 -5.34 -0.30 -6.62
N GLN A 104 -5.80 -1.02 -7.64
CA GLN A 104 -7.14 -0.83 -8.20
C GLN A 104 -8.26 -1.26 -7.24
N ALA A 105 -7.98 -2.15 -6.28
CA ALA A 105 -8.94 -2.45 -5.21
C ALA A 105 -9.19 -1.23 -4.30
N ASN A 106 -8.22 -0.32 -4.16
CA ASN A 106 -8.40 0.92 -3.40
C ASN A 106 -9.09 2.02 -4.21
N HIS A 107 -8.99 1.98 -5.54
CA HIS A 107 -9.60 2.95 -6.44
C HIS A 107 -11.08 3.20 -6.09
N VAL A 108 -11.84 2.12 -5.89
CA VAL A 108 -13.28 2.18 -5.59
C VAL A 108 -13.64 2.99 -4.32
N TYR A 109 -12.71 3.14 -3.39
CA TYR A 109 -12.94 3.91 -2.16
C TYR A 109 -12.75 5.42 -2.34
N TYR A 110 -11.98 5.81 -3.36
CA TYR A 110 -11.74 7.23 -3.64
C TYR A 110 -12.91 7.93 -4.31
N ASP A 111 -13.70 7.19 -5.09
CA ASP A 111 -14.77 7.79 -5.90
C ASP A 111 -15.99 8.22 -5.07
N GLY A 112 -16.12 7.70 -3.85
CA GLY A 112 -17.17 8.10 -2.91
C GLY A 112 -16.81 9.31 -2.01
N LEU A 113 -15.58 9.84 -2.09
CA LEU A 113 -15.14 10.93 -1.23
C LEU A 113 -15.71 12.29 -1.62
N ILE A 114 -15.90 12.54 -2.91
CA ILE A 114 -16.37 13.82 -3.45
C ILE A 114 -17.28 13.56 -4.62
N ASP A 115 -18.49 14.09 -4.55
CA ASP A 115 -19.49 13.94 -5.61
C ASP A 115 -18.98 14.45 -6.96
N GLY A 116 -19.12 13.63 -7.98
CA GLY A 116 -18.79 13.96 -9.37
C GLY A 116 -17.29 14.01 -9.71
N VAL A 117 -16.40 13.60 -8.79
CA VAL A 117 -14.95 13.55 -9.05
C VAL A 117 -14.42 12.13 -8.85
N SER A 118 -13.94 11.51 -9.94
CA SER A 118 -13.25 10.21 -9.87
C SER A 118 -11.82 10.40 -9.38
N LEU A 119 -11.65 10.46 -8.06
CA LEU A 119 -10.34 10.59 -7.42
C LEU A 119 -9.50 9.32 -7.59
N GLY A 120 -10.12 8.16 -7.74
CA GLY A 120 -9.45 6.90 -8.00
C GLY A 120 -8.55 6.96 -9.23
N MET A 121 -9.00 7.60 -10.31
CA MET A 121 -8.21 7.82 -11.53
C MET A 121 -6.98 8.71 -11.33
N LEU A 122 -6.92 9.49 -10.26
CA LEU A 122 -5.82 10.40 -9.93
C LEU A 122 -4.78 9.76 -8.99
N ARG A 123 -5.09 8.58 -8.44
CA ARG A 123 -4.20 7.84 -7.57
C ARG A 123 -3.07 7.21 -8.39
N VAL A 124 -1.80 7.49 -8.05
CA VAL A 124 -0.66 6.86 -8.72
C VAL A 124 -0.71 5.35 -8.52
N CYS A 125 -0.90 4.59 -9.60
CA CYS A 125 -0.87 3.13 -9.58
C CYS A 125 0.58 2.60 -9.66
N GLY A 126 0.76 1.34 -9.27
CA GLY A 126 2.01 0.60 -9.37
C GLY A 126 1.75 -0.74 -10.05
N ASP A 127 2.28 -1.81 -9.44
CA ASP A 127 2.01 -3.19 -9.77
C ASP A 127 0.59 -3.63 -9.41
N VAL A 128 0.15 -4.73 -10.02
CA VAL A 128 -1.10 -5.41 -9.67
C VAL A 128 -0.77 -6.62 -8.80
N ASP A 129 -1.27 -6.61 -7.56
CA ASP A 129 -1.19 -7.75 -6.65
C ASP A 129 -2.46 -8.58 -6.75
N ALA A 130 -2.37 -9.70 -7.42
CA ALA A 130 -3.46 -10.64 -7.59
C ALA A 130 -3.28 -11.84 -6.66
N TRP A 131 -4.07 -11.93 -5.60
CA TRP A 131 -4.13 -13.13 -4.77
C TRP A 131 -5.00 -14.15 -5.46
N ILE A 132 -4.43 -15.31 -5.78
CA ILE A 132 -5.14 -16.38 -6.47
C ILE A 132 -5.11 -17.68 -5.67
N TRP A 133 -6.16 -18.48 -5.82
CA TRP A 133 -6.25 -19.83 -5.23
C TRP A 133 -7.07 -20.74 -6.14
N PRO A 134 -6.83 -22.07 -6.12
CA PRO A 134 -7.63 -23.02 -6.88
C PRO A 134 -9.11 -22.96 -6.45
N LYS A 135 -10.04 -23.01 -7.41
CA LYS A 135 -11.49 -23.12 -7.16
C LYS A 135 -11.83 -24.40 -6.43
N GLU A 136 -11.19 -25.49 -6.83
CA GLU A 136 -11.32 -26.78 -6.17
C GLU A 136 -10.30 -26.94 -5.05
N LYS A 137 -10.69 -27.65 -4.00
CA LYS A 137 -9.81 -27.95 -2.89
C LYS A 137 -8.77 -28.98 -3.30
N ILE A 138 -7.51 -28.58 -3.41
CA ILE A 138 -6.38 -29.43 -3.78
C ILE A 138 -5.32 -29.51 -2.69
N LEU A 139 -4.50 -30.57 -2.72
CA LEU A 139 -3.49 -30.82 -1.69
C LEU A 139 -2.38 -29.76 -1.65
N HIS A 140 -1.92 -29.31 -2.82
CA HIS A 140 -0.78 -28.38 -2.96
C HIS A 140 -1.16 -27.13 -3.77
N PRO A 141 -1.94 -26.19 -3.21
CA PRO A 141 -2.45 -25.04 -3.93
C PRO A 141 -1.33 -24.11 -4.45
N VAL A 142 -0.29 -23.84 -3.66
CA VAL A 142 0.84 -22.99 -4.06
C VAL A 142 1.62 -23.63 -5.22
N LYS A 143 1.84 -24.95 -5.16
CA LYS A 143 2.50 -25.68 -6.24
C LYS A 143 1.72 -25.57 -7.56
N SER A 144 0.41 -25.70 -7.53
CA SER A 144 -0.43 -25.64 -8.75
C SER A 144 -0.32 -24.28 -9.44
N ILE A 145 -0.25 -23.19 -8.66
CA ILE A 145 -0.08 -21.82 -9.16
C ILE A 145 1.31 -21.66 -9.80
N ILE A 146 2.36 -22.16 -9.12
CA ILE A 146 3.73 -22.09 -9.64
C ILE A 146 3.85 -22.91 -10.93
N ASP A 147 3.32 -24.14 -10.95
CA ASP A 147 3.32 -25.00 -12.13
C ASP A 147 2.57 -24.33 -13.31
N TYR A 148 1.48 -23.62 -13.04
CA TYR A 148 0.78 -22.82 -14.04
C TYR A 148 1.70 -21.73 -14.62
N CYS A 149 2.35 -20.92 -13.77
CA CYS A 149 3.25 -19.86 -14.22
C CYS A 149 4.45 -20.41 -15.05
N GLN A 150 4.97 -21.58 -14.66
CA GLN A 150 6.06 -22.25 -15.37
C GLN A 150 5.60 -22.78 -16.74
N ARG A 151 4.46 -23.50 -16.80
CA ARG A 151 3.91 -24.03 -18.08
C ARG A 151 3.61 -22.92 -19.09
N ARG A 152 3.14 -21.76 -18.61
CA ARG A 152 2.86 -20.59 -19.43
C ARG A 152 4.12 -19.78 -19.76
N ASN A 153 5.29 -20.15 -19.23
CA ASN A 153 6.57 -19.44 -19.39
C ASN A 153 6.46 -17.94 -19.03
N ILE A 154 5.71 -17.62 -17.99
CA ILE A 154 5.51 -16.23 -17.52
C ILE A 154 6.29 -15.94 -16.25
N LEU A 155 6.79 -16.93 -15.50
CA LEU A 155 7.51 -16.76 -14.25
C LEU A 155 8.83 -16.03 -14.46
N ILE A 156 9.04 -14.92 -13.71
CA ILE A 156 10.30 -14.17 -13.64
C ILE A 156 11.05 -14.54 -12.37
N SER A 157 10.43 -14.36 -11.24
CA SER A 157 11.02 -14.63 -9.93
C SER A 157 10.00 -15.25 -8.98
N LEU A 158 10.48 -15.84 -7.89
CA LEU A 158 9.65 -16.53 -6.91
C LEU A 158 10.10 -16.18 -5.50
N CYS A 159 9.17 -15.77 -4.66
CA CYS A 159 9.34 -15.70 -3.22
C CYS A 159 8.24 -16.51 -2.49
N HIS A 160 8.32 -16.62 -1.19
CA HIS A 160 7.34 -17.39 -0.40
C HIS A 160 5.94 -16.75 -0.37
N LEU A 161 5.82 -15.51 -0.77
CA LEU A 161 4.58 -14.72 -0.77
C LEU A 161 3.92 -14.74 -2.15
N HIS A 162 4.70 -14.48 -3.21
CA HIS A 162 4.21 -14.32 -4.58
C HIS A 162 5.18 -14.87 -5.63
N ALA A 163 4.67 -15.03 -6.82
CA ALA A 163 5.42 -15.17 -8.06
C ALA A 163 5.35 -13.83 -8.83
N GLU A 164 6.50 -13.27 -9.15
CA GLU A 164 6.62 -12.17 -10.10
C GLU A 164 6.53 -12.74 -11.52
N VAL A 165 5.65 -12.21 -12.33
CA VAL A 165 5.44 -12.70 -13.71
C VAL A 165 5.72 -11.63 -14.74
N LYS A 166 5.87 -12.05 -16.00
CA LYS A 166 6.05 -11.13 -17.12
C LYS A 166 4.91 -10.12 -17.15
N PRO A 167 5.19 -8.83 -17.40
CA PRO A 167 4.16 -7.79 -17.43
C PRO A 167 3.01 -8.16 -18.39
N ILE A 168 1.79 -7.93 -17.94
CA ILE A 168 0.59 -8.16 -18.75
C ILE A 168 0.10 -6.81 -19.26
N GLY A 169 0.03 -6.65 -20.58
CA GLY A 169 -0.33 -5.36 -21.17
C GLY A 169 0.60 -4.21 -20.76
N GLY A 170 1.89 -4.52 -20.46
CA GLY A 170 2.89 -3.54 -20.00
C GLY A 170 2.81 -3.20 -18.50
N VAL A 171 1.87 -3.77 -17.73
CA VAL A 171 1.71 -3.58 -16.29
C VAL A 171 2.41 -4.71 -15.53
N PRO A 172 3.26 -4.42 -14.53
CA PRO A 172 3.83 -5.42 -13.64
C PRO A 172 2.73 -6.13 -12.85
N VAL A 173 2.85 -7.46 -12.71
CA VAL A 173 1.88 -8.29 -11.99
C VAL A 173 2.59 -9.22 -11.05
N GLU A 174 2.14 -9.26 -9.80
CA GLU A 174 2.54 -10.21 -8.77
C GLU A 174 1.39 -11.16 -8.45
N ILE A 175 1.64 -12.47 -8.62
CA ILE A 175 0.66 -13.50 -8.31
C ILE A 175 0.89 -13.98 -6.90
N HIS A 176 0.06 -13.54 -5.97
CA HIS A 176 0.15 -13.86 -4.55
C HIS A 176 -0.45 -15.24 -4.24
N PHE A 177 0.25 -16.04 -3.42
CA PHE A 177 -0.23 -17.31 -2.86
C PHE A 177 -0.97 -17.12 -1.55
N ARG A 178 -0.70 -16.01 -0.90
CA ARG A 178 -1.29 -15.54 0.36
C ARG A 178 -1.30 -14.01 0.37
N PRO A 179 -2.19 -13.37 1.11
CA PRO A 179 -2.31 -11.91 1.02
C PRO A 179 -1.04 -11.19 1.51
N SER A 180 -0.46 -11.61 2.64
CA SER A 180 0.76 -11.03 3.20
C SER A 180 1.39 -12.00 4.21
N PHE A 181 2.39 -11.54 5.01
CA PHE A 181 3.01 -12.29 6.08
C PHE A 181 3.54 -11.37 7.18
N LEU A 182 3.99 -11.98 8.30
CA LEU A 182 4.71 -11.35 9.39
C LEU A 182 5.99 -12.16 9.69
N ASN A 183 7.06 -11.49 10.15
CA ASN A 183 8.33 -12.15 10.45
C ASN A 183 8.23 -13.03 11.70
N ALA A 184 7.49 -12.60 12.72
CA ALA A 184 7.25 -13.37 13.92
C ALA A 184 6.31 -14.56 13.62
N PRO A 185 6.77 -15.83 13.74
CA PRO A 185 6.00 -16.98 13.27
C PRO A 185 4.62 -17.12 13.93
N TRP A 186 4.53 -16.86 15.24
CA TRP A 186 3.25 -16.92 15.98
C TRP A 186 2.28 -15.83 15.52
N ARG A 187 2.77 -14.60 15.22
CA ARG A 187 1.95 -13.50 14.68
C ARG A 187 1.50 -13.84 13.26
N ASN A 188 2.41 -14.40 12.47
CA ASN A 188 2.08 -14.85 11.12
C ASN A 188 1.02 -15.97 11.13
N LEU A 189 1.07 -16.91 12.07
CA LEU A 189 0.02 -17.93 12.21
C LEU A 189 -1.35 -17.32 12.49
N CYS A 190 -1.44 -16.31 13.37
CA CYS A 190 -2.68 -15.59 13.61
C CYS A 190 -3.19 -14.90 12.34
N PHE A 191 -2.30 -14.20 11.61
CA PHE A 191 -2.62 -13.55 10.36
C PHE A 191 -3.13 -14.53 9.29
N GLN A 192 -2.40 -15.62 9.04
CA GLN A 192 -2.80 -16.62 8.06
C GLN A 192 -4.12 -17.32 8.44
N LYS A 193 -4.36 -17.57 9.75
CA LYS A 193 -5.63 -18.14 10.23
C LYS A 193 -6.80 -17.23 9.94
N LEU A 194 -6.67 -15.93 10.21
CA LEU A 194 -7.70 -14.92 9.90
C LEU A 194 -8.04 -14.94 8.39
N PHE A 195 -7.03 -14.89 7.53
CA PHE A 195 -7.26 -14.80 6.07
C PHE A 195 -7.71 -16.11 5.42
N LYS A 196 -7.69 -17.25 6.13
CA LYS A 196 -8.39 -18.47 5.68
C LYS A 196 -9.92 -18.33 5.68
N SER A 197 -10.45 -17.44 6.51
CA SER A 197 -11.88 -17.12 6.59
C SER A 197 -12.21 -15.75 5.97
N ALA A 198 -11.31 -15.21 5.14
CA ALA A 198 -11.52 -13.91 4.53
C ALA A 198 -12.80 -13.87 3.69
N VAL A 199 -13.52 -12.76 3.81
CA VAL A 199 -14.71 -12.47 3.02
C VAL A 199 -14.33 -11.55 1.87
N PHE A 200 -14.92 -11.81 0.71
CA PHE A 200 -14.66 -11.08 -0.52
C PHE A 200 -15.94 -10.42 -1.00
N GLU A 201 -15.79 -9.33 -1.73
CA GLU A 201 -16.87 -8.62 -2.41
C GLU A 201 -16.49 -8.28 -3.85
N ASN A 202 -17.49 -8.06 -4.69
CA ASN A 202 -17.28 -7.55 -6.04
C ASN A 202 -17.64 -6.06 -6.04
N LYS A 203 -16.72 -5.22 -6.49
CA LYS A 203 -16.94 -3.77 -6.63
C LYS A 203 -16.68 -3.37 -8.08
N GLU A 204 -17.54 -2.49 -8.60
CA GLU A 204 -17.42 -1.92 -9.95
C GLU A 204 -16.38 -0.80 -9.93
N ILE A 205 -15.60 -0.67 -11.01
CA ILE A 205 -14.62 0.41 -11.21
C ILE A 205 -15.08 1.28 -12.38
N ASP A 206 -15.58 2.47 -12.10
CA ASP A 206 -15.90 3.54 -13.07
C ASP A 206 -16.63 3.06 -14.35
N GLY A 207 -17.58 2.12 -14.24
CA GLY A 207 -18.28 1.56 -15.39
C GLY A 207 -17.40 0.69 -16.31
N CYS A 208 -16.14 0.41 -15.93
CA CYS A 208 -15.22 -0.44 -16.70
C CYS A 208 -15.46 -1.93 -16.49
N GLY A 209 -16.07 -2.30 -15.36
CA GLY A 209 -16.32 -3.68 -14.94
C GLY A 209 -16.05 -3.91 -13.46
N SER A 210 -16.22 -5.16 -13.01
CA SER A 210 -16.16 -5.51 -11.60
C SER A 210 -14.90 -6.32 -11.28
N ILE A 211 -14.27 -6.02 -10.15
CA ILE A 211 -13.18 -6.80 -9.56
C ILE A 211 -13.62 -7.42 -8.24
N LYS A 212 -13.08 -8.61 -7.93
CA LYS A 212 -13.20 -9.20 -6.61
C LYS A 212 -12.09 -8.66 -5.72
N LYS A 213 -12.43 -8.18 -4.53
CA LYS A 213 -11.54 -7.64 -3.52
C LYS A 213 -11.89 -8.16 -2.12
N LEU A 214 -11.05 -7.90 -1.15
CA LEU A 214 -11.37 -8.14 0.26
C LEU A 214 -12.54 -7.24 0.69
N ARG A 215 -13.46 -7.77 1.52
CA ARG A 215 -14.46 -6.96 2.19
C ARG A 215 -13.76 -5.95 3.11
N VAL A 216 -14.34 -4.78 3.28
CA VAL A 216 -13.73 -3.59 3.89
C VAL A 216 -13.06 -3.86 5.25
N ASP A 217 -13.65 -4.69 6.11
CA ASP A 217 -13.14 -5.04 7.43
C ASP A 217 -11.87 -5.92 7.38
N TYR A 218 -11.81 -6.91 6.48
CA TYR A 218 -10.61 -7.70 6.22
C TYR A 218 -9.53 -6.87 5.52
N ASP A 219 -9.95 -5.97 4.61
CA ASP A 219 -9.05 -5.10 3.88
C ASP A 219 -8.31 -4.13 4.80
N LEU A 220 -8.97 -3.59 5.85
CA LEU A 220 -8.33 -2.78 6.90
C LEU A 220 -7.15 -3.51 7.55
N ILE A 221 -7.34 -4.76 7.96
CA ILE A 221 -6.28 -5.55 8.59
C ILE A 221 -5.17 -5.88 7.59
N PHE A 222 -5.54 -6.21 6.35
CA PHE A 222 -4.59 -6.47 5.27
C PHE A 222 -3.75 -5.24 4.96
N GLN A 223 -4.36 -4.09 4.73
CA GLN A 223 -3.64 -2.87 4.35
C GLN A 223 -2.80 -2.33 5.50
N MET A 224 -3.26 -2.44 6.74
CA MET A 224 -2.43 -2.13 7.90
C MET A 224 -1.17 -3.01 7.93
N ASN A 225 -1.31 -4.32 7.74
CA ASN A 225 -0.15 -5.22 7.64
C ASN A 225 0.75 -4.86 6.45
N HIS A 226 0.18 -4.54 5.31
CA HIS A 226 0.91 -4.15 4.10
C HIS A 226 1.77 -2.89 4.33
N ILE A 227 1.19 -1.83 4.92
CA ILE A 227 1.92 -0.60 5.27
C ILE A 227 3.02 -0.91 6.30
N TYR A 228 2.71 -1.72 7.31
CA TYR A 228 3.66 -2.13 8.34
C TYR A 228 4.86 -2.88 7.75
N ARG A 229 4.61 -3.80 6.80
CA ARG A 229 5.66 -4.52 6.09
C ARG A 229 6.56 -3.60 5.28
N HIS A 230 5.97 -2.68 4.52
CA HIS A 230 6.76 -1.69 3.76
C HIS A 230 7.60 -0.80 4.66
N LEU A 231 7.06 -0.33 5.79
CA LEU A 231 7.82 0.42 6.78
C LEU A 231 9.08 -0.33 7.22
N LEU A 232 8.94 -1.62 7.53
CA LEU A 232 10.03 -2.45 8.02
C LEU A 232 11.01 -2.90 6.93
N ASP A 233 10.58 -3.07 5.67
CA ASP A 233 11.42 -3.63 4.61
C ASP A 233 12.04 -2.58 3.68
N GLU A 234 11.29 -1.58 3.25
CA GLU A 234 11.69 -0.68 2.18
C GLU A 234 11.51 0.79 2.54
N GLY A 235 10.41 1.11 3.17
CA GLY A 235 9.92 2.45 3.46
C GLY A 235 8.50 2.62 2.93
N VAL A 236 7.74 3.49 3.57
CA VAL A 236 6.33 3.76 3.24
C VAL A 236 6.14 5.23 2.88
N GLY A 237 5.29 5.50 1.89
CA GLY A 237 4.93 6.86 1.49
C GLY A 237 3.52 7.24 1.94
N MET A 238 3.20 8.52 1.81
CA MET A 238 1.89 9.06 2.21
C MET A 238 0.74 8.51 1.36
N ARG A 239 1.00 8.02 0.15
CA ARG A 239 -0.03 7.37 -0.68
C ARG A 239 -0.67 6.20 0.03
N GLN A 240 0.12 5.32 0.66
CA GLN A 240 -0.41 4.16 1.38
C GLN A 240 -1.24 4.59 2.61
N VAL A 241 -0.88 5.69 3.24
CA VAL A 241 -1.64 6.26 4.36
C VAL A 241 -2.96 6.88 3.89
N LEU A 242 -2.96 7.56 2.75
CA LEU A 242 -4.20 8.06 2.14
C LEU A 242 -5.10 6.91 1.67
N ASP A 243 -4.53 5.83 1.11
CA ASP A 243 -5.28 4.60 0.81
C ASP A 243 -5.98 4.05 2.07
N PHE A 244 -5.26 4.03 3.19
CA PHE A 244 -5.84 3.57 4.46
C PHE A 244 -6.89 4.54 5.01
N TYR A 245 -6.69 5.86 4.84
CA TYR A 245 -7.68 6.88 5.22
C TYR A 245 -9.02 6.64 4.51
N VAL A 246 -9.00 6.52 3.19
CA VAL A 246 -10.24 6.33 2.41
C VAL A 246 -10.93 5.01 2.73
N LEU A 247 -10.15 3.95 2.95
CA LEU A 247 -10.64 2.65 3.37
C LEU A 247 -11.32 2.72 4.75
N LEU A 248 -10.72 3.43 5.71
CA LEU A 248 -11.29 3.60 7.05
C LEU A 248 -12.56 4.47 7.02
N LYS A 249 -12.63 5.47 6.16
CA LYS A 249 -13.86 6.26 5.93
C LYS A 249 -14.98 5.38 5.39
N GLU A 250 -14.69 4.50 4.42
CA GLU A 250 -15.70 3.58 3.90
C GLU A 250 -16.14 2.57 4.95
N TYR A 251 -15.22 2.00 5.73
CA TYR A 251 -15.57 1.11 6.83
C TYR A 251 -16.50 1.81 7.85
N ASN A 252 -16.21 3.04 8.24
CA ASN A 252 -17.04 3.80 9.19
C ASN A 252 -18.45 4.05 8.64
N LYS A 253 -18.57 4.28 7.34
CA LYS A 253 -19.85 4.43 6.63
C LYS A 253 -20.62 3.09 6.60
N GLU A 254 -19.99 2.03 6.07
CA GLU A 254 -20.63 0.72 5.94
C GLU A 254 -20.98 0.09 7.30
N GLN A 255 -20.16 0.31 8.35
CA GLN A 255 -20.45 -0.20 9.69
C GLN A 255 -21.78 0.33 10.27
N SER A 256 -22.19 1.55 9.89
CA SER A 256 -23.47 2.10 10.31
C SER A 256 -24.67 1.44 9.60
N GLU A 257 -24.42 0.80 8.46
CA GLU A 257 -25.45 0.24 7.57
C GLU A 257 -25.53 -1.30 7.62
N LEU A 258 -24.39 -1.97 7.85
CA LEU A 258 -24.23 -3.42 7.76
C LEU A 258 -23.83 -4.05 9.09
N SER A 259 -24.71 -4.91 9.64
CA SER A 259 -24.46 -5.65 10.88
C SER A 259 -23.45 -6.82 10.75
N GLU A 260 -23.08 -7.19 9.54
CA GLU A 260 -22.19 -8.35 9.27
C GLU A 260 -20.72 -8.04 9.31
N LEU A 261 -20.33 -6.76 9.35
CA LEU A 261 -18.94 -6.36 9.44
C LEU A 261 -18.36 -6.60 10.83
N MET A 262 -17.08 -6.93 10.91
CA MET A 262 -16.38 -6.94 12.18
C MET A 262 -16.49 -5.57 12.85
N SER A 263 -16.80 -5.55 14.13
CA SER A 263 -16.76 -4.33 14.95
C SER A 263 -15.31 -3.82 15.08
N ARG A 264 -15.14 -2.55 15.43
CA ARG A 264 -13.81 -1.98 15.71
C ARG A 264 -13.03 -2.78 16.76
N SER A 265 -13.72 -3.30 17.79
CA SER A 265 -13.11 -4.14 18.82
C SER A 265 -12.60 -5.47 18.26
N GLU A 266 -13.32 -6.11 17.36
CA GLU A 266 -12.90 -7.33 16.70
C GLU A 266 -11.72 -7.08 15.74
N ILE A 267 -11.76 -6.01 14.95
CA ILE A 267 -10.63 -5.60 14.10
C ILE A 267 -9.38 -5.37 14.98
N MET A 268 -9.53 -4.63 16.09
CA MET A 268 -8.41 -4.38 17.02
C MET A 268 -7.93 -5.63 17.74
N PHE A 269 -8.81 -6.60 18.03
CA PHE A 269 -8.42 -7.91 18.54
C PHE A 269 -7.48 -8.62 17.54
N HIS A 270 -7.83 -8.66 16.25
CA HIS A 270 -7.00 -9.27 15.22
C HIS A 270 -5.69 -8.51 14.99
N ILE A 271 -5.72 -7.19 14.98
CA ILE A 271 -4.52 -6.34 14.88
C ILE A 271 -3.57 -6.62 16.05
N HIS A 272 -4.10 -6.75 17.27
CA HIS A 272 -3.32 -7.10 18.46
C HIS A 272 -2.76 -8.52 18.37
N ALA A 273 -3.57 -9.49 17.97
CA ALA A 273 -3.12 -10.88 17.76
C ALA A 273 -1.98 -10.97 16.74
N CYS A 274 -1.98 -10.09 15.74
CA CYS A 274 -0.91 -9.94 14.73
C CYS A 274 0.30 -9.10 15.21
N GLY A 275 0.31 -8.59 16.45
CA GLY A 275 1.43 -7.80 16.99
C GLY A 275 1.54 -6.37 16.45
N MET A 276 0.48 -5.84 15.81
CA MET A 276 0.50 -4.54 15.15
C MET A 276 -0.10 -3.39 15.98
N ARG A 277 -0.36 -3.58 17.29
CA ARG A 277 -1.04 -2.58 18.13
C ARG A 277 -0.33 -1.21 18.15
N SER A 278 0.99 -1.20 18.38
CA SER A 278 1.78 0.05 18.42
C SER A 278 1.80 0.73 17.05
N PHE A 279 1.85 -0.05 15.97
CA PHE A 279 1.78 0.47 14.63
C PHE A 279 0.39 1.06 14.31
N ALA A 280 -0.69 0.40 14.73
CA ALA A 280 -2.05 0.92 14.59
C ALA A 280 -2.21 2.28 15.26
N SER A 281 -1.78 2.44 16.53
CA SER A 281 -1.85 3.73 17.22
C SER A 281 -0.97 4.82 16.59
N ALA A 282 0.19 4.44 16.01
CA ALA A 282 1.01 5.35 15.23
C ALA A 282 0.30 5.81 13.95
N LEU A 283 -0.30 4.88 13.21
CA LEU A 283 -1.03 5.19 11.98
C LEU A 283 -2.24 6.08 12.27
N MET A 284 -2.98 5.83 13.36
CA MET A 284 -4.09 6.70 13.77
C MET A 284 -3.64 8.14 14.03
N PHE A 285 -2.47 8.34 14.67
CA PHE A 285 -1.91 9.69 14.84
C PHE A 285 -1.60 10.35 13.50
N VAL A 286 -0.99 9.62 12.57
CA VAL A 286 -0.68 10.17 11.24
C VAL A 286 -1.95 10.55 10.47
N LEU A 287 -3.04 9.78 10.61
CA LEU A 287 -4.33 10.13 10.01
C LEU A 287 -4.92 11.43 10.60
N GLN A 288 -4.77 11.65 11.91
CA GLN A 288 -5.20 12.89 12.55
C GLN A 288 -4.35 14.08 12.05
N ASP A 289 -3.04 13.94 12.06
CA ASP A 289 -2.12 15.03 11.71
C ASP A 289 -2.22 15.41 10.22
N MET A 290 -2.27 14.43 9.31
CA MET A 290 -2.33 14.68 7.86
C MET A 290 -3.71 15.07 7.37
N PHE A 291 -4.77 14.42 7.87
CA PHE A 291 -6.12 14.55 7.31
C PHE A 291 -7.13 15.15 8.29
N ASP A 292 -6.69 15.54 9.51
CA ASP A 292 -7.56 16.08 10.54
C ASP A 292 -8.78 15.15 10.78
N MET A 293 -8.48 13.84 10.96
CA MET A 293 -9.48 12.82 11.25
C MET A 293 -9.89 12.87 12.72
N SER A 294 -11.19 12.81 13.00
CA SER A 294 -11.71 12.93 14.36
C SER A 294 -11.50 11.63 15.16
N ASN A 295 -11.44 11.75 16.50
CA ASN A 295 -11.18 10.61 17.39
C ASN A 295 -12.22 9.49 17.28
N ASP A 296 -13.47 9.83 17.03
CA ASP A 296 -14.59 8.89 16.87
C ASP A 296 -14.51 8.08 15.56
N GLU A 297 -13.76 8.56 14.58
CA GLU A 297 -13.54 7.86 13.31
C GLU A 297 -12.37 6.86 13.37
N LEU A 298 -11.48 6.96 14.36
CA LEU A 298 -10.29 6.11 14.47
C LEU A 298 -10.63 4.69 14.94
N LEU A 299 -9.79 3.72 14.58
CA LEU A 299 -9.90 2.34 15.07
C LEU A 299 -9.48 2.21 16.54
N CYS A 300 -8.51 3.02 16.97
CA CYS A 300 -7.99 3.03 18.34
C CYS A 300 -7.42 4.42 18.67
N ALA A 301 -7.10 4.63 19.93
CA ALA A 301 -6.44 5.86 20.37
C ALA A 301 -5.11 6.08 19.64
N ALA A 302 -4.91 7.30 19.17
CA ALA A 302 -3.68 7.74 18.55
C ALA A 302 -2.53 7.84 19.55
N SER A 303 -1.31 7.59 19.12
CA SER A 303 -0.09 7.74 19.91
C SER A 303 0.86 8.73 19.23
N GLU A 304 1.01 9.92 19.82
CA GLU A 304 1.91 10.95 19.29
C GLU A 304 3.35 10.45 19.20
N GLN A 305 3.87 9.78 20.23
CA GLN A 305 5.24 9.28 20.27
C GLN A 305 5.55 8.32 19.10
N HIS A 306 4.67 7.34 18.86
CA HIS A 306 4.86 6.37 17.78
C HIS A 306 4.52 6.96 16.43
N GLY A 307 3.55 7.87 16.38
CA GLY A 307 3.09 8.52 15.15
C GLY A 307 4.11 9.51 14.59
N THR A 308 4.73 10.32 15.43
CA THR A 308 5.83 11.23 15.02
C THR A 308 6.98 10.43 14.41
N PHE A 309 7.39 9.33 15.07
CA PHE A 309 8.41 8.43 14.52
C PHE A 309 7.99 7.86 13.15
N LEU A 310 6.75 7.43 12.99
CA LEU A 310 6.24 6.91 11.70
C LEU A 310 6.28 8.00 10.62
N LEU A 311 5.83 9.21 10.94
CA LEU A 311 5.82 10.33 10.01
C LEU A 311 7.24 10.71 9.56
N ASP A 312 8.19 10.77 10.50
CA ASP A 312 9.60 11.05 10.20
C ASP A 312 10.21 10.00 9.25
N GLU A 313 9.93 8.71 9.48
CA GLU A 313 10.39 7.64 8.59
C GLU A 313 9.73 7.75 7.20
N MET A 314 8.44 8.10 7.11
CA MET A 314 7.75 8.32 5.84
C MET A 314 8.32 9.50 5.05
N MET A 315 8.60 10.62 5.72
CA MET A 315 9.17 11.81 5.09
C MET A 315 10.58 11.55 4.58
N ALA A 316 11.40 10.82 5.33
CA ALA A 316 12.75 10.46 4.93
C ALA A 316 12.76 9.49 3.74
N ALA A 317 11.97 8.43 3.81
CA ALA A 317 11.99 7.34 2.84
C ALA A 317 11.25 7.67 1.52
N GLY A 318 10.12 8.37 1.61
CA GLY A 318 9.20 8.51 0.48
C GLY A 318 8.60 7.17 0.06
N ASN A 319 7.93 7.15 -1.09
CA ASN A 319 7.27 5.96 -1.59
C ASN A 319 8.30 4.84 -1.87
N PHE A 320 8.14 3.69 -1.20
CA PHE A 320 9.01 2.50 -1.27
C PHE A 320 10.50 2.77 -0.97
N GLY A 321 10.82 3.79 -0.16
CA GLY A 321 12.19 4.08 0.22
C GLY A 321 13.11 4.57 -0.91
N HIS A 322 12.56 4.86 -2.09
CA HIS A 322 13.35 5.31 -3.26
C HIS A 322 14.13 6.59 -3.02
N TYR A 323 13.70 7.40 -2.07
CA TYR A 323 14.29 8.71 -1.75
C TYR A 323 15.08 8.71 -0.45
N ASP A 324 15.20 7.55 0.24
CA ASP A 324 15.92 7.45 1.51
C ASP A 324 17.44 7.61 1.28
N GLU A 325 17.96 8.77 1.64
CA GLU A 325 19.39 9.06 1.52
C GLU A 325 20.26 8.15 2.39
N ARG A 326 19.70 7.65 3.50
CA ARG A 326 20.36 6.69 4.41
C ARG A 326 20.57 5.33 3.73
N MET A 327 19.84 5.09 2.62
CA MET A 327 19.89 3.87 1.82
C MET A 327 20.67 4.04 0.50
N LYS A 328 21.12 5.25 0.15
CA LYS A 328 21.89 5.51 -1.08
C LYS A 328 23.27 4.85 -1.04
N THR A 329 23.72 4.45 -2.23
CA THR A 329 25.04 3.92 -2.61
C THR A 329 25.46 2.58 -2.00
N LEU A 330 25.08 1.51 -2.72
CA LEU A 330 25.83 0.25 -2.68
C LEU A 330 26.89 0.29 -3.79
N GLU A 331 28.16 0.23 -3.41
CA GLU A 331 29.24 0.16 -4.40
C GLU A 331 29.33 -1.25 -4.99
N VAL A 332 28.66 -1.47 -6.12
CA VAL A 332 28.71 -2.75 -6.87
C VAL A 332 30.13 -3.06 -7.34
N ARG A 333 30.97 -2.03 -7.53
CA ARG A 333 32.33 -2.14 -8.09
C ARG A 333 33.32 -2.94 -7.22
N LYS A 334 33.05 -3.13 -5.93
CA LYS A 334 33.96 -3.83 -4.98
C LYS A 334 33.70 -5.34 -4.81
N GLY A 335 32.88 -5.94 -5.68
CA GLY A 335 32.63 -7.37 -5.72
C GLY A 335 31.38 -7.83 -4.96
N LYS A 336 30.89 -9.05 -5.31
CA LYS A 336 29.62 -9.61 -4.83
C LYS A 336 29.54 -9.77 -3.31
N LEU A 337 30.63 -10.18 -2.66
CA LEU A 337 30.67 -10.37 -1.20
C LEU A 337 30.56 -9.03 -0.46
N TYR A 338 31.31 -8.01 -0.89
CA TYR A 338 31.23 -6.67 -0.34
C TYR A 338 29.82 -6.07 -0.47
N TYR A 339 29.21 -6.23 -1.64
CA TYR A 339 27.83 -5.82 -1.85
C TYR A 339 26.82 -6.49 -0.88
N GLN A 340 26.99 -7.79 -0.62
CA GLN A 340 26.15 -8.51 0.35
C GLN A 340 26.36 -8.04 1.79
N LEU A 341 27.61 -7.77 2.17
CA LEU A 341 27.95 -7.22 3.50
C LEU A 341 27.34 -5.83 3.69
N GLN A 342 27.41 -4.96 2.69
CA GLN A 342 26.76 -3.65 2.74
C GLN A 342 25.23 -3.76 2.90
N LYS A 343 24.59 -4.69 2.17
CA LYS A 343 23.16 -4.98 2.34
C LYS A 343 22.83 -5.44 3.76
N ALA A 344 23.63 -6.33 4.32
CA ALA A 344 23.44 -6.83 5.68
C ALA A 344 23.61 -5.70 6.71
N GLN A 345 24.65 -4.86 6.58
CA GLN A 345 24.90 -3.71 7.45
C GLN A 345 23.75 -2.69 7.41
N ARG A 346 23.20 -2.39 6.24
CA ARG A 346 22.04 -1.49 6.10
C ARG A 346 20.80 -2.02 6.82
N ARG A 347 20.49 -3.30 6.61
CA ARG A 347 19.37 -3.95 7.30
C ARG A 347 19.56 -3.90 8.81
N PHE A 348 20.77 -4.20 9.29
CA PHE A 348 21.08 -4.13 10.71
C PHE A 348 20.85 -2.72 11.28
N LYS A 349 21.37 -1.68 10.60
CA LYS A 349 21.13 -0.28 11.01
C LYS A 349 19.64 0.09 11.01
N ARG A 350 18.90 -0.36 9.99
CA ARG A 350 17.45 -0.15 9.93
C ARG A 350 16.74 -0.88 11.07
N ASN A 351 17.05 -2.15 11.29
CA ASN A 351 16.47 -2.96 12.35
C ASN A 351 16.72 -2.33 13.74
N LEU A 352 17.89 -1.76 13.99
CA LEU A 352 18.17 -1.04 15.24
C LEU A 352 17.24 0.16 15.44
N ARG A 353 16.86 0.89 14.38
CA ARG A 353 15.93 2.02 14.50
C ARG A 353 14.52 1.58 14.89
N PHE A 354 14.08 0.41 14.38
CA PHE A 354 12.75 -0.10 14.64
C PHE A 354 12.64 -0.99 15.88
N LEU A 355 13.78 -1.36 16.50
CA LEU A 355 13.83 -2.33 17.59
C LEU A 355 13.00 -1.91 18.81
N THR A 356 12.98 -0.63 19.14
CA THR A 356 12.21 -0.10 20.28
C THR A 356 10.71 -0.08 20.02
N SER A 357 10.31 0.20 18.79
CA SER A 357 8.89 0.32 18.41
C SER A 357 8.25 -1.01 18.00
N TYR A 358 9.05 -1.91 17.37
CA TYR A 358 8.55 -3.14 16.76
C TYR A 358 9.48 -4.34 17.02
N PRO A 359 9.79 -4.67 18.29
CA PRO A 359 10.84 -5.64 18.66
C PRO A 359 10.60 -7.04 18.09
N GLU A 360 9.38 -7.56 18.13
CA GLU A 360 9.08 -8.93 17.67
C GLU A 360 9.42 -9.12 16.19
N GLU A 361 8.95 -8.21 15.33
CA GLU A 361 9.19 -8.28 13.89
C GLU A 361 10.66 -8.11 13.53
N VAL A 362 11.34 -7.18 14.22
CA VAL A 362 12.76 -6.89 14.01
C VAL A 362 13.65 -8.06 14.43
N ILE A 363 13.41 -8.65 15.60
CA ILE A 363 14.18 -9.79 16.11
C ILE A 363 13.96 -11.04 15.25
N CYS A 364 12.73 -11.25 14.77
CA CYS A 364 12.38 -12.40 13.93
C CYS A 364 12.80 -12.24 12.46
N GLU A 365 13.08 -11.03 11.97
CA GLU A 365 13.42 -10.76 10.56
C GLU A 365 14.56 -11.63 10.01
N PRO A 366 15.72 -11.78 10.68
CA PRO A 366 16.81 -12.63 10.18
C PRO A 366 16.37 -14.10 10.01
N PHE A 367 15.59 -14.63 10.94
CA PHE A 367 15.10 -16.01 10.88
C PHE A 367 14.06 -16.19 9.77
N ALA A 368 13.16 -15.25 9.61
CA ALA A 368 12.20 -15.23 8.51
C ALA A 368 12.93 -15.25 7.15
N ARG A 369 14.02 -14.47 6.98
CA ARG A 369 14.82 -14.48 5.74
C ARG A 369 15.51 -15.83 5.48
N VAL A 370 16.02 -16.47 6.52
CA VAL A 370 16.59 -17.83 6.37
C VAL A 370 15.48 -18.80 5.92
N TYR A 371 14.31 -18.75 6.56
CA TYR A 371 13.16 -19.56 6.15
C TYR A 371 12.77 -19.29 4.69
N HIS A 372 12.65 -18.04 4.25
CA HIS A 372 12.31 -17.68 2.88
C HIS A 372 13.35 -18.17 1.86
N PHE A 373 14.64 -18.09 2.22
CA PHE A 373 15.71 -18.63 1.40
C PHE A 373 15.59 -20.16 1.27
N MET A 374 15.38 -20.87 2.37
CA MET A 374 15.19 -22.33 2.42
C MET A 374 13.96 -22.74 1.61
N TRP A 375 12.84 -22.03 1.82
CA TRP A 375 11.59 -22.29 1.10
C TRP A 375 11.80 -22.27 -0.42
N ARG A 376 12.49 -21.26 -0.93
CA ARG A 376 12.81 -21.12 -2.35
C ARG A 376 13.82 -22.17 -2.81
N LYS A 377 14.92 -22.35 -2.07
CA LYS A 377 16.02 -23.23 -2.48
C LYS A 377 15.63 -24.69 -2.52
N PHE A 378 14.87 -25.13 -1.53
CA PHE A 378 14.44 -26.54 -1.41
C PHE A 378 13.02 -26.79 -1.94
N CYS A 379 12.45 -25.80 -2.61
CA CYS A 379 11.12 -25.91 -3.22
C CYS A 379 10.05 -26.42 -2.22
N LEU A 380 10.07 -25.91 -0.97
CA LEU A 380 9.15 -26.35 0.10
C LEU A 380 7.66 -26.17 -0.24
N TYR A 381 7.35 -25.41 -1.29
CA TYR A 381 6.00 -25.27 -1.84
C TYR A 381 5.49 -26.53 -2.53
N ARG A 382 6.34 -27.54 -2.73
CA ARG A 382 5.97 -28.84 -3.32
C ARG A 382 5.35 -29.81 -2.33
N TYR A 383 5.49 -29.53 -1.03
CA TYR A 383 5.01 -30.33 0.10
C TYR A 383 3.91 -29.56 0.92
#